data_0ab9260df45e00eaffb62bb32294e8c4
#
_entry.id   0ab9260df45e00eaffb62bb32294e8c4
#
_cell.length_a   1.000
_cell.length_b   1.000
_cell.length_c   1.000
_cell.angle_alpha   90.00
_cell.angle_beta   90.00
_cell.angle_gamma   90.00
#
_symmetry.space_group_name_H-M   'P 1'
#
loop_
_entity.id
_entity.type
_entity.pdbx_description
1 polymer ?
#
loop_
_entity_poly.entity_id
_entity_poly.type
_entity_poly.pdbx_seq_one_letter_code
_entity_poly.pdbx_strand_id
1 'polypeptide(L)' 'MIAHLTGRLAFKAPTHLALDVHGVGYEVFIPLSTYYNLP' A
#
# COMPACT_ATOMS: atom_id res chain seq x y z
N MET A 1 -3.04 -15.90 6.03
CA MET A 1 -2.21 -15.30 4.96
C MET A 1 -3.05 -14.37 4.09
N ILE A 2 -2.53 -13.20 3.82
CA ILE A 2 -3.23 -12.23 2.96
C ILE A 2 -2.70 -12.39 1.55
N ALA A 3 -3.58 -12.73 0.59
CA ALA A 3 -3.20 -12.92 -0.79
C ALA A 3 -3.19 -11.61 -1.59
N HIS A 4 -4.08 -10.69 -1.25
CA HIS A 4 -4.13 -9.37 -1.87
C HIS A 4 -4.95 -8.43 -1.00
N LEU A 5 -4.79 -7.12 -1.25
CA LEU A 5 -5.59 -6.08 -0.60
C LEU A 5 -6.10 -5.12 -1.66
N THR A 6 -7.35 -4.71 -1.50
CA THR A 6 -7.95 -3.68 -2.34
C THR A 6 -8.47 -2.57 -1.43
N GLY A 7 -8.03 -1.35 -1.70
CA GLY A 7 -8.46 -0.23 -0.88
C GLY A 7 -7.94 1.08 -1.44
N ARG A 8 -8.05 2.14 -0.62
CA ARG A 8 -7.58 3.48 -0.99
C ARG A 8 -6.14 3.66 -0.54
N LEU A 9 -5.30 4.22 -1.39
CA LEU A 9 -3.93 4.56 -1.03
C LEU A 9 -3.96 5.81 -0.13
N ALA A 10 -3.73 5.62 1.17
CA ALA A 10 -3.76 6.70 2.14
C ALA A 10 -2.40 7.40 2.28
N PHE A 11 -1.32 6.66 2.07
CA PHE A 11 0.03 7.15 2.25
C PHE A 11 0.99 6.32 1.41
N LYS A 12 1.98 6.95 0.80
CA LYS A 12 3.00 6.18 0.09
C LYS A 12 4.38 6.78 0.34
N ALA A 13 5.35 5.89 0.50
CA ALA A 13 6.76 6.20 0.66
C ALA A 13 7.56 5.21 -0.18
N PRO A 14 8.86 5.47 -0.42
CA PRO A 14 9.65 4.62 -1.31
C PRO A 14 9.71 3.15 -0.91
N THR A 15 9.58 2.83 0.37
CA THR A 15 9.73 1.46 0.85
C THR A 15 8.44 0.85 1.37
N HIS A 16 7.40 1.65 1.59
CA HIS A 16 6.15 1.15 2.13
C HIS A 16 5.00 2.08 1.80
N LEU A 17 3.79 1.56 1.96
CA LEU A 17 2.58 2.35 1.78
C LEU A 17 1.55 1.95 2.83
N ALA A 18 0.50 2.76 2.95
CA ALA A 18 -0.64 2.45 3.81
C ALA A 18 -1.89 2.43 2.96
N LEU A 19 -2.62 1.31 2.99
CA LEU A 19 -3.91 1.17 2.33
C LEU A 19 -5.02 1.28 3.35
N ASP A 20 -6.01 2.10 3.03
CA ASP A 20 -7.21 2.21 3.84
C ASP A 20 -8.26 1.25 3.26
N VAL A 21 -8.57 0.22 4.03
CA VAL A 21 -9.55 -0.79 3.65
C VAL A 21 -10.69 -0.72 4.65
N HIS A 22 -11.77 -0.07 4.27
CA HIS A 22 -12.96 0.11 5.12
C HIS A 22 -12.62 0.74 6.48
N GLY A 23 -11.75 1.75 6.49
CA GLY A 23 -11.37 2.46 7.71
C GLY A 23 -10.22 1.83 8.50
N VAL A 24 -9.71 0.69 8.04
CA VAL A 24 -8.55 0.05 8.66
C VAL A 24 -7.33 0.30 7.80
N GLY A 25 -6.27 0.86 8.40
CA GLY A 25 -5.02 1.11 7.70
C GLY A 25 -4.10 -0.11 7.75
N TYR A 26 -3.69 -0.58 6.59
CA TYR A 26 -2.72 -1.67 6.46
C TYR A 26 -1.41 -1.12 5.94
N GLU A 27 -0.32 -1.38 6.65
CA GLU A 27 1.00 -1.03 6.16
C GLU A 27 1.53 -2.15 5.28
N VAL A 28 1.97 -1.79 4.07
CA VAL A 28 2.47 -2.77 3.09
C VAL A 28 3.86 -2.33 2.66
N PHE A 29 4.82 -3.22 2.80
CA PHE A 29 6.18 -2.97 2.32
C PHE A 29 6.25 -3.30 0.84
N ILE A 30 6.86 -2.41 0.07
CA ILE A 30 6.92 -2.52 -1.38
C ILE A 30 8.35 -2.29 -1.88
N PRO A 31 8.71 -2.89 -3.03
CA PRO A 31 9.98 -2.54 -3.68
C PRO A 31 9.89 -1.17 -4.33
N LEU A 32 11.04 -0.55 -4.55
CA LEU A 32 11.12 0.79 -5.12
C LEU A 32 10.47 0.86 -6.52
N SER A 33 10.62 -0.20 -7.32
CA SER A 33 10.00 -0.26 -8.63
C SER A 33 8.47 -0.14 -8.56
N THR A 34 7.86 -0.74 -7.54
CA THR A 34 6.43 -0.62 -7.32
C THR A 34 6.05 0.80 -6.94
N TYR A 35 6.84 1.45 -6.12
CA TYR A 35 6.60 2.83 -5.73
C TYR A 35 6.53 3.76 -6.95
N TYR A 36 7.43 3.60 -7.89
CA TYR A 36 7.45 4.42 -9.09
C TYR A 36 6.26 4.21 -10.02
N ASN A 37 5.61 3.05 -9.92
CA ASN A 37 4.46 2.71 -10.75
C ASN A 37 3.11 3.04 -10.11
N LEU A 38 3.10 3.53 -8.88
CA LEU A 38 1.87 3.92 -8.20
C LEU A 38 1.44 5.32 -8.62
N PRO A 39 0.12 5.56 -8.68
CA PRO A 39 -0.42 6.89 -8.94
C PRO A 39 -0.10 7.88 -7.84
#